data_2a1d36dce185e37072f662c4be3d2acb
#
_entry.id   2a1d36dce185e37072f662c4be3d2acb
#
_cell.length_a   1.000
_cell.length_b   1.000
_cell.length_c   1.000
_cell.angle_alpha   90.00
_cell.angle_beta   90.00
_cell.angle_gamma   90.00
#
_symmetry.space_group_name_H-M   'P 1'
#
loop_
_entity.id
_entity.type
_entity.pdbx_description
1 polymer ?
#
loop_
_entity_poly.entity_id
_entity_poly.type
_entity_poly.pdbx_seq_one_letter_code
_entity_poly.pdbx_strand_id
1 'polypeptide(L)'
;MKTRHVFSTPDLVAAQATMDAAREAGVDDRDILLIARSDIELASIPNERKEADTDLMPAAVRGAGYGSAAGLLAGLAAVAITPIGLTLAGAAAATVAGGLVGCWASALMGSALPDPIRRKFDALIQRGRILVIIDGDRELLAQAQARVLANTTDVQVLPFDALSAMA
;
A
#
# COMPACT_ATOMS: atom_id res chain seq x y z
N MET A 1 15.64 0.34 3.25
CA MET A 1 14.37 -0.24 2.75
C MET A 1 13.29 0.14 3.74
N LYS A 2 12.32 0.97 3.34
CA LYS A 2 11.24 1.39 4.27
C LYS A 2 10.40 0.17 4.66
N THR A 3 10.17 0.04 5.95
CA THR A 3 9.28 -0.95 6.57
C THR A 3 8.05 -0.21 7.08
N ARG A 4 6.95 -0.90 7.31
CA ARG A 4 5.68 -0.33 7.75
C ARG A 4 5.27 -0.91 9.09
N HIS A 5 4.93 -0.06 10.06
CA HIS A 5 4.29 -0.43 11.30
C HIS A 5 2.87 0.13 11.36
N VAL A 6 1.94 -0.67 11.87
CA VAL A 6 0.53 -0.29 12.00
C VAL A 6 0.15 -0.32 13.48
N PHE A 7 -0.38 0.78 13.95
CA PHE A 7 -0.85 0.95 15.33
C PHE A 7 -2.37 1.11 15.33
N SER A 8 -3.06 0.40 16.19
CA SER A 8 -4.50 0.54 16.39
C SER A 8 -4.77 1.35 17.64
N THR A 9 -5.48 2.46 17.50
CA THR A 9 -5.82 3.38 18.58
C THR A 9 -7.34 3.40 18.81
N PRO A 10 -7.81 3.65 20.05
CA PRO A 10 -9.24 3.64 20.36
C PRO A 10 -9.99 4.86 19.82
N ASP A 11 -9.33 6.01 19.73
CA ASP A 11 -9.93 7.29 19.36
C ASP A 11 -8.91 8.25 18.72
N LEU A 12 -9.40 9.42 18.30
CA LEU A 12 -8.58 10.48 17.69
C LEU A 12 -7.52 11.06 18.65
N VAL A 13 -7.78 11.09 19.95
CA VAL A 13 -6.85 11.63 20.94
C VAL A 13 -5.63 10.72 21.04
N ALA A 14 -5.87 9.41 21.15
CA ALA A 14 -4.82 8.41 21.15
C ALA A 14 -4.09 8.33 19.80
N ALA A 15 -4.80 8.51 18.69
CA ALA A 15 -4.18 8.60 17.37
C ALA A 15 -3.25 9.81 17.26
N GLN A 16 -3.68 10.99 17.74
CA GLN A 16 -2.86 12.18 17.75
C GLN A 16 -1.61 11.99 18.62
N ALA A 17 -1.76 11.47 19.83
CA ALA A 17 -0.63 11.18 20.73
C ALA A 17 0.36 10.16 20.09
N THR A 18 -0.16 9.17 19.35
CA THR A 18 0.67 8.21 18.62
C THR A 18 1.47 8.90 17.50
N MET A 19 0.85 9.81 16.76
CA MET A 19 1.53 10.61 15.72
C MET A 19 2.60 11.52 16.31
N ASP A 20 2.30 12.19 17.43
CA ASP A 20 3.24 13.10 18.09
C ASP A 20 4.45 12.33 18.62
N ALA A 21 4.25 11.17 19.24
CA ALA A 21 5.34 10.29 19.67
C ALA A 21 6.21 9.79 18.49
N ALA A 22 5.60 9.54 17.32
CA ALA A 22 6.35 9.17 16.12
C ALA A 22 7.19 10.33 15.57
N ARG A 23 6.65 11.56 15.57
CA ARG A 23 7.40 12.78 15.19
C ARG A 23 8.57 13.04 16.13
N GLU A 24 8.37 12.90 17.43
CA GLU A 24 9.44 13.03 18.42
C GLU A 24 10.54 11.96 18.24
N ALA A 25 10.21 10.81 17.66
CA ALA A 25 11.20 9.81 17.28
C ALA A 25 11.95 10.15 15.99
N GLY A 26 11.52 11.19 15.26
CA GLY A 26 12.15 11.65 14.03
C GLY A 26 11.48 11.13 12.74
N VAL A 27 10.27 10.60 12.83
CA VAL A 27 9.49 10.19 11.64
C VAL A 27 8.96 11.44 10.93
N ASP A 28 9.17 11.52 9.62
CA ASP A 28 8.63 12.61 8.79
C ASP A 28 7.10 12.52 8.71
N ASP A 29 6.43 13.67 8.72
CA ASP A 29 4.97 13.79 8.65
C ASP A 29 4.35 13.08 7.43
N ARG A 30 5.08 13.06 6.30
CA ARG A 30 4.66 12.36 5.07
C ARG A 30 4.68 10.84 5.18
N ASP A 31 5.40 10.32 6.15
CA ASP A 31 5.53 8.89 6.44
C ASP A 31 4.55 8.45 7.56
N ILE A 32 3.65 9.34 8.01
CA ILE A 32 2.61 9.08 9.00
C ILE A 32 1.25 9.23 8.34
N LEU A 33 0.53 8.12 8.20
CA LEU A 33 -0.77 8.05 7.54
C LEU A 33 -1.84 7.52 8.50
N LEU A 34 -3.09 7.81 8.21
CA LEU A 34 -4.23 7.43 9.03
C LEU A 34 -5.27 6.68 8.20
N ILE A 35 -5.84 5.64 8.81
CA ILE A 35 -7.03 4.96 8.29
C ILE A 35 -8.06 4.91 9.41
N ALA A 36 -9.28 5.31 9.11
CA ALA A 36 -10.40 5.20 10.01
C ALA A 36 -11.68 4.83 9.25
N ARG A 37 -12.79 4.71 9.96
CA ARG A 37 -14.11 4.58 9.34
C ARG A 37 -14.47 5.87 8.61
N SER A 38 -15.18 5.77 7.49
CA SER A 38 -15.42 6.89 6.57
C SER A 38 -16.07 8.12 7.22
N ASP A 39 -16.93 7.94 8.23
CA ASP A 39 -17.54 9.03 8.97
C ASP A 39 -16.52 9.81 9.81
N ILE A 40 -15.54 9.11 10.40
CA ILE A 40 -14.45 9.71 11.17
C ILE A 40 -13.46 10.42 10.23
N GLU A 41 -13.13 9.79 9.09
CA GLU A 41 -12.21 10.36 8.09
C GLU A 41 -12.73 11.65 7.48
N LEU A 42 -14.02 11.69 7.12
CA LEU A 42 -14.63 12.89 6.53
C LEU A 42 -14.70 14.07 7.51
N ALA A 43 -14.93 13.80 8.79
CA ALA A 43 -15.14 14.83 9.80
C ALA A 43 -13.85 15.38 10.41
N SER A 44 -12.78 14.55 10.48
CA SER A 44 -11.71 14.83 11.44
C SER A 44 -10.28 14.62 10.90
N ILE A 45 -10.10 13.97 9.74
CA ILE A 45 -8.77 13.66 9.21
C ILE A 45 -8.50 14.45 7.92
N PRO A 46 -7.41 15.26 7.86
CA PRO A 46 -7.00 15.93 6.62
C PRO A 46 -6.68 14.93 5.51
N ASN A 47 -7.07 15.24 4.27
CA ASN A 47 -6.89 14.35 3.11
C ASN A 47 -5.43 13.96 2.85
N GLU A 48 -4.48 14.82 3.20
CA GLU A 48 -3.04 14.58 3.04
C GLU A 48 -2.50 13.47 3.95
N ARG A 49 -3.26 13.12 5.00
CA ARG A 49 -2.90 12.09 5.99
C ARG A 49 -3.66 10.79 5.84
N LYS A 50 -4.55 10.71 4.86
CA LYS A 50 -5.28 9.47 4.58
C LYS A 50 -4.41 8.54 3.76
N GLU A 51 -4.36 7.28 4.16
CA GLU A 51 -3.85 6.21 3.28
C GLU A 51 -4.78 6.09 2.07
N ALA A 52 -4.26 5.59 0.95
CA ALA A 52 -5.06 5.38 -0.25
C ALA A 52 -6.28 4.49 0.05
N ASP A 53 -7.46 4.93 -0.43
CA ASP A 53 -8.70 4.19 -0.18
C ASP A 53 -8.81 2.88 -0.96
N THR A 54 -8.01 2.74 -2.02
CA THR A 54 -8.11 1.62 -2.97
C THR A 54 -6.76 0.99 -3.26
N ASP A 55 -6.79 -0.28 -3.70
CA ASP A 55 -5.62 -1.06 -4.16
C ASP A 55 -5.16 -0.69 -5.59
N LEU A 56 -5.51 0.52 -6.08
CA LEU A 56 -5.25 0.93 -7.46
C LEU A 56 -3.76 0.87 -7.80
N MET A 57 -2.90 1.52 -7.03
CA MET A 57 -1.46 1.60 -7.34
C MET A 57 -0.75 0.25 -7.20
N PRO A 58 -0.92 -0.52 -6.11
CA PRO A 58 -0.36 -1.87 -6.01
C PRO A 58 -0.85 -2.80 -7.13
N ALA A 59 -2.14 -2.75 -7.48
CA ALA A 59 -2.71 -3.54 -8.57
C ALA A 59 -2.12 -3.15 -9.93
N ALA A 60 -1.98 -1.84 -10.21
CA ALA A 60 -1.39 -1.35 -11.44
C ALA A 60 0.05 -1.85 -11.65
N VAL A 61 0.88 -1.77 -10.62
CA VAL A 61 2.27 -2.26 -10.67
C VAL A 61 2.35 -3.77 -10.91
N ARG A 62 1.52 -4.55 -10.20
CA ARG A 62 1.41 -6.01 -10.43
C ARG A 62 0.97 -6.31 -11.86
N GLY A 63 -0.05 -5.63 -12.33
CA GLY A 63 -0.57 -5.80 -13.69
C GLY A 63 0.44 -5.44 -14.78
N ALA A 64 1.23 -4.38 -14.57
CA ALA A 64 2.33 -4.04 -15.46
C ALA A 64 3.37 -5.18 -15.54
N GLY A 65 3.77 -5.75 -14.40
CA GLY A 65 4.72 -6.85 -14.33
C GLY A 65 4.22 -8.11 -15.07
N TYR A 66 3.04 -8.58 -14.73
CA TYR A 66 2.44 -9.75 -15.38
C TYR A 66 2.14 -9.52 -16.87
N GLY A 67 1.63 -8.34 -17.21
CA GLY A 67 1.36 -7.98 -18.59
C GLY A 67 2.62 -7.90 -19.45
N SER A 68 3.72 -7.33 -18.91
CA SER A 68 5.01 -7.30 -19.60
C SER A 68 5.58 -8.71 -19.80
N ALA A 69 5.51 -9.57 -18.78
CA ALA A 69 5.96 -10.95 -18.90
C ALA A 69 5.16 -11.74 -19.94
N ALA A 70 3.84 -11.61 -19.95
CA ALA A 70 2.98 -12.24 -20.94
C ALA A 70 3.25 -11.70 -22.36
N GLY A 71 3.39 -10.38 -22.51
CA GLY A 71 3.73 -9.72 -23.78
C GLY A 71 5.09 -10.15 -24.32
N LEU A 72 6.10 -10.30 -23.43
CA LEU A 72 7.40 -10.83 -23.82
C LEU A 72 7.33 -12.26 -24.33
N LEU A 73 6.66 -13.13 -23.60
CA LEU A 73 6.51 -14.55 -24.00
C LEU A 73 5.76 -14.67 -25.32
N ALA A 74 4.67 -13.93 -25.50
CA ALA A 74 3.92 -13.92 -26.75
C ALA A 74 4.75 -13.35 -27.92
N GLY A 75 5.50 -12.27 -27.67
CA GLY A 75 6.38 -11.67 -28.65
C GLY A 75 7.52 -12.58 -29.08
N LEU A 76 8.17 -13.27 -28.14
CA LEU A 76 9.22 -14.27 -28.43
C LEU A 76 8.67 -15.47 -29.19
N ALA A 77 7.50 -15.97 -28.81
CA ALA A 77 6.84 -17.04 -29.55
C ALA A 77 6.55 -16.63 -31.00
N ALA A 78 6.07 -15.40 -31.22
CA ALA A 78 5.81 -14.88 -32.57
C ALA A 78 7.08 -14.68 -33.41
N VAL A 79 8.23 -14.38 -32.79
CA VAL A 79 9.54 -14.34 -33.47
C VAL A 79 9.95 -15.77 -33.92
N ALA A 80 9.70 -16.79 -33.08
CA ALA A 80 10.07 -18.15 -33.38
C ALA A 80 9.19 -18.80 -34.46
N ILE A 81 7.95 -18.32 -34.66
CA ILE A 81 7.03 -18.82 -35.68
C ILE A 81 7.30 -18.10 -37.01
N THR A 82 8.07 -18.71 -37.89
CA THR A 82 8.52 -18.17 -39.18
C THR A 82 7.44 -17.47 -40.04
N PRO A 83 6.18 -17.97 -40.14
CA PRO A 83 5.15 -17.30 -40.95
C PRO A 83 4.73 -15.93 -40.42
N ILE A 84 4.93 -15.61 -39.14
CA ILE A 84 4.53 -14.33 -38.53
C ILE A 84 5.60 -13.27 -38.78
N GLY A 85 6.88 -13.65 -38.87
CA GLY A 85 7.99 -12.74 -39.22
C GLY A 85 8.22 -11.60 -38.26
N LEU A 86 7.81 -11.74 -36.99
CA LEU A 86 8.01 -10.70 -35.99
C LEU A 86 9.51 -10.57 -35.66
N THR A 87 9.99 -9.34 -35.60
CA THR A 87 11.38 -9.06 -35.22
C THR A 87 11.53 -8.97 -33.68
N LEU A 88 12.78 -8.99 -33.17
CA LEU A 88 13.05 -8.73 -31.77
C LEU A 88 12.53 -7.36 -31.30
N ALA A 89 12.55 -6.35 -32.19
CA ALA A 89 11.94 -5.06 -31.90
C ALA A 89 10.43 -5.17 -31.72
N GLY A 90 9.76 -6.02 -32.51
CA GLY A 90 8.35 -6.34 -32.35
C GLY A 90 8.05 -7.06 -31.04
N ALA A 91 8.92 -8.00 -30.61
CA ALA A 91 8.79 -8.65 -29.30
C ALA A 91 8.95 -7.65 -28.14
N ALA A 92 9.90 -6.70 -28.25
CA ALA A 92 10.03 -5.61 -27.29
C ALA A 92 8.77 -4.72 -27.23
N ALA A 93 8.23 -4.37 -28.40
CA ALA A 93 6.98 -3.61 -28.48
C ALA A 93 5.79 -4.38 -27.86
N ALA A 94 5.70 -5.69 -28.07
CA ALA A 94 4.68 -6.54 -27.44
C ALA A 94 4.81 -6.58 -25.91
N THR A 95 6.05 -6.56 -25.40
CA THR A 95 6.31 -6.48 -23.94
C THR A 95 5.78 -5.18 -23.36
N VAL A 96 6.08 -4.03 -23.99
CA VAL A 96 5.61 -2.72 -23.56
C VAL A 96 4.08 -2.64 -23.65
N ALA A 97 3.50 -3.06 -24.74
CA ALA A 97 2.04 -3.07 -24.92
C ALA A 97 1.35 -3.95 -23.89
N GLY A 98 1.89 -5.14 -23.62
CA GLY A 98 1.37 -6.05 -22.56
C GLY A 98 1.45 -5.40 -21.18
N GLY A 99 2.56 -4.73 -20.86
CA GLY A 99 2.73 -3.99 -19.62
C GLY A 99 1.71 -2.85 -19.45
N LEU A 100 1.48 -2.06 -20.50
CA LEU A 100 0.49 -0.97 -20.47
C LEU A 100 -0.93 -1.49 -20.30
N VAL A 101 -1.33 -2.50 -21.06
CA VAL A 101 -2.66 -3.11 -20.96
C VAL A 101 -2.85 -3.76 -19.59
N GLY A 102 -1.86 -4.52 -19.11
CA GLY A 102 -1.90 -5.16 -17.80
C GLY A 102 -1.96 -4.15 -16.66
N CYS A 103 -1.19 -3.07 -16.74
CA CYS A 103 -1.24 -1.96 -15.79
C CYS A 103 -2.64 -1.35 -15.74
N TRP A 104 -3.19 -0.99 -16.87
CA TRP A 104 -4.49 -0.33 -16.96
C TRP A 104 -5.63 -1.23 -16.50
N ALA A 105 -5.70 -2.47 -16.98
CA ALA A 105 -6.72 -3.42 -16.58
C ALA A 105 -6.68 -3.72 -15.07
N SER A 106 -5.47 -3.94 -14.52
CA SER A 106 -5.31 -4.19 -13.08
C SER A 106 -5.57 -2.95 -12.23
N ALA A 107 -5.25 -1.74 -12.72
CA ALA A 107 -5.61 -0.50 -12.03
C ALA A 107 -7.13 -0.34 -11.90
N LEU A 108 -7.88 -0.63 -12.98
CA LEU A 108 -9.35 -0.59 -12.95
C LEU A 108 -9.92 -1.61 -11.95
N MET A 109 -9.38 -2.82 -11.90
CA MET A 109 -9.79 -3.81 -10.91
C MET A 109 -9.41 -3.38 -9.49
N GLY A 110 -8.20 -2.86 -9.31
CA GLY A 110 -7.70 -2.40 -8.01
C GLY A 110 -8.47 -1.18 -7.48
N SER A 111 -8.99 -0.32 -8.35
CA SER A 111 -9.81 0.83 -7.93
C SER A 111 -11.13 0.42 -7.29
N ALA A 112 -11.63 -0.78 -7.56
CA ALA A 112 -12.84 -1.32 -6.96
C ALA A 112 -12.58 -2.08 -5.64
N LEU A 113 -11.31 -2.31 -5.29
CA LEU A 113 -10.93 -3.02 -4.07
C LEU A 113 -10.40 -2.04 -3.03
N PRO A 114 -10.79 -2.20 -1.75
CA PRO A 114 -10.19 -1.44 -0.66
C PRO A 114 -8.69 -1.72 -0.56
N ASP A 115 -7.94 -0.74 -0.05
CA ASP A 115 -6.52 -0.88 0.26
C ASP A 115 -6.22 -2.16 1.08
N PRO A 116 -5.08 -2.85 0.87
CA PRO A 116 -4.73 -4.08 1.58
C PRO A 116 -4.77 -3.96 3.11
N ILE A 117 -4.41 -2.80 3.66
CA ILE A 117 -4.47 -2.57 5.11
C ILE A 117 -5.93 -2.48 5.55
N ARG A 118 -6.78 -1.74 4.82
CA ARG A 118 -8.23 -1.67 5.11
C ARG A 118 -8.84 -3.06 5.11
N ARG A 119 -8.56 -3.88 4.10
CA ARG A 119 -9.07 -5.27 4.02
C ARG A 119 -8.63 -6.12 5.20
N LYS A 120 -7.33 -6.03 5.56
CA LYS A 120 -6.76 -6.84 6.65
C LYS A 120 -7.33 -6.47 8.01
N PHE A 121 -7.60 -5.21 8.24
CA PHE A 121 -8.03 -4.68 9.54
C PHE A 121 -9.45 -4.13 9.55
N ASP A 122 -10.27 -4.49 8.56
CA ASP A 122 -11.65 -3.99 8.42
C ASP A 122 -12.46 -4.15 9.70
N ALA A 123 -12.37 -5.29 10.37
CA ALA A 123 -13.10 -5.53 11.61
C ALA A 123 -12.72 -4.53 12.75
N LEU A 124 -11.49 -4.03 12.80
CA LEU A 124 -11.07 -3.02 13.77
C LEU A 124 -11.59 -1.65 13.37
N ILE A 125 -11.50 -1.31 12.08
CA ILE A 125 -11.98 -0.05 11.51
C ILE A 125 -13.51 0.08 11.73
N GLN A 126 -14.26 -0.99 11.48
CA GLN A 126 -15.72 -1.01 11.69
C GLN A 126 -16.11 -0.86 13.16
N ARG A 127 -15.26 -1.27 14.08
CA ARG A 127 -15.44 -1.03 15.53
C ARG A 127 -15.10 0.40 15.95
N GLY A 128 -14.75 1.28 15.01
CA GLY A 128 -14.40 2.67 15.26
C GLY A 128 -12.95 2.90 15.70
N ARG A 129 -12.07 1.88 15.60
CA ARG A 129 -10.65 2.07 15.88
C ARG A 129 -9.99 2.83 14.72
N ILE A 130 -9.01 3.65 15.07
CA ILE A 130 -8.22 4.42 14.12
C ILE A 130 -6.86 3.74 13.97
N LEU A 131 -6.45 3.50 12.76
CA LEU A 131 -5.15 2.93 12.45
C LEU A 131 -4.17 4.07 12.12
N VAL A 132 -3.05 4.12 12.82
CA VAL A 132 -1.91 4.99 12.53
C VAL A 132 -0.85 4.15 11.86
N ILE A 133 -0.47 4.52 10.66
CA ILE A 133 0.52 3.83 9.84
C ILE A 133 1.79 4.67 9.84
N ILE A 134 2.91 4.04 10.13
CA ILE A 134 4.20 4.71 10.17
C ILE A 134 5.17 3.96 9.26
N ASP A 135 5.70 4.66 8.27
CA ASP A 135 6.70 4.15 7.34
C ASP A 135 8.10 4.67 7.72
N GLY A 136 9.09 3.80 7.73
CA GLY A 136 10.45 4.20 8.07
C GLY A 136 11.45 3.06 8.01
N ASP A 137 12.71 3.38 8.31
CA ASP A 137 13.73 2.36 8.47
C ASP A 137 13.53 1.59 9.78
N ARG A 138 14.00 0.35 9.83
CA ARG A 138 13.76 -0.56 10.97
C ARG A 138 14.17 0.02 12.32
N GLU A 139 15.30 0.73 12.37
CA GLU A 139 15.80 1.34 13.61
C GLU A 139 14.92 2.49 14.07
N LEU A 140 14.52 3.36 13.13
CA LEU A 140 13.61 4.47 13.38
C LEU A 140 12.25 3.97 13.87
N LEU A 141 11.70 2.94 13.22
CA LEU A 141 10.43 2.34 13.61
C LEU A 141 10.48 1.66 14.98
N ALA A 142 11.61 1.05 15.35
CA ALA A 142 11.79 0.48 16.68
C ALA A 142 11.78 1.57 17.78
N GLN A 143 12.43 2.72 17.51
CA GLN A 143 12.43 3.87 18.42
C GLN A 143 11.02 4.50 18.51
N ALA A 144 10.36 4.71 17.37
CA ALA A 144 9.00 5.23 17.33
C ALA A 144 8.04 4.32 18.09
N GLN A 145 8.10 3.02 17.88
CA GLN A 145 7.27 2.05 18.59
C GLN A 145 7.50 2.09 20.11
N ALA A 146 8.75 2.15 20.56
CA ALA A 146 9.06 2.23 21.98
C ALA A 146 8.46 3.50 22.61
N ARG A 147 8.55 4.66 21.94
CA ARG A 147 7.95 5.92 22.40
C ARG A 147 6.43 5.90 22.38
N VAL A 148 5.83 5.39 21.32
CA VAL A 148 4.37 5.24 21.24
C VAL A 148 3.83 4.42 22.39
N LEU A 149 4.44 3.26 22.68
CA LEU A 149 4.01 2.38 23.77
C LEU A 149 4.26 2.97 25.16
N ALA A 150 5.26 3.86 25.31
CA ALA A 150 5.53 4.54 26.56
C ALA A 150 4.56 5.71 26.84
N ASN A 151 4.12 6.40 25.78
CA ASN A 151 3.36 7.65 25.92
C ASN A 151 1.85 7.49 25.68
N THR A 152 1.41 6.36 25.16
CA THR A 152 0.01 6.19 24.77
C THR A 152 -0.56 4.91 25.38
N THR A 153 -1.69 5.07 26.07
CA THR A 153 -2.45 3.95 26.67
C THR A 153 -3.41 3.35 25.64
N ASP A 154 -3.59 2.02 25.66
CA ASP A 154 -4.54 1.26 24.82
C ASP A 154 -4.22 1.27 23.31
N VAL A 155 -2.95 1.44 22.97
CA VAL A 155 -2.44 1.30 21.60
C VAL A 155 -1.95 -0.14 21.40
N GLN A 156 -2.39 -0.76 20.31
CA GLN A 156 -1.98 -2.09 19.90
C GLN A 156 -1.12 -2.02 18.64
N VAL A 157 0.08 -2.61 18.69
CA VAL A 157 0.90 -2.81 17.50
C VAL A 157 0.33 -3.99 16.71
N LEU A 158 -0.05 -3.74 15.47
CA LEU A 158 -0.62 -4.77 14.61
C LEU A 158 0.45 -5.35 13.70
N PRO A 159 0.55 -6.69 13.58
CA PRO A 159 1.49 -7.32 12.68
C PRO A 159 1.07 -7.04 11.23
N PHE A 160 1.88 -6.29 10.51
CA PHE A 160 1.70 -6.03 9.10
C PHE A 160 2.96 -6.45 8.33
N ASP A 161 2.82 -7.49 7.52
CA ASP A 161 3.83 -7.88 6.55
C ASP A 161 3.32 -7.51 5.16
N ALA A 162 4.03 -6.61 4.49
CA ALA A 162 3.67 -6.14 3.16
C ALA A 162 3.60 -7.28 2.13
N LEU A 163 4.43 -8.32 2.29
CA LEU A 163 4.41 -9.48 1.39
C LEU A 163 3.16 -10.34 1.58
N SER A 164 2.66 -10.48 2.80
CA SER A 164 1.45 -11.25 3.09
C SER A 164 0.16 -10.52 2.71
N ALA A 165 0.20 -9.20 2.55
CA ALA A 165 -0.96 -8.40 2.13
C ALA A 165 -1.14 -8.38 0.61
N MET A 166 -0.13 -8.83 -0.14
CA MET A 166 -0.13 -8.91 -1.61
C MET A 166 -0.56 -10.30 -2.14
N ALA A 167 -0.76 -11.27 -1.26
CA ALA A 167 -1.29 -12.58 -1.57
C ALA A 167 -2.82 -12.58 -1.48
#